data_bffddcb234a96d49ec6145423de00bb8
#
_entry.id   bffddcb234a96d49ec6145423de00bb8
#
_cell.length_a   1.000
_cell.length_b   1.000
_cell.length_c   1.000
_cell.angle_alpha   90.00
_cell.angle_beta   90.00
_cell.angle_gamma   90.00
#
_symmetry.space_group_name_H-M   'P 1'
#
loop_
_entity.id
_entity.type
_entity.pdbx_description
1 polymer ?
#
loop_
_entity_poly.entity_id
_entity_poly.type
_entity_poly.pdbx_seq_one_letter_code
_entity_poly.pdbx_strand_id
1 'polypeptide(L)'
;MPEPKQNSLSPADWPGQFFRFLSNEKDASVYTQRNYRQALDEFEQWYRDTNESPVRWSELERNDFRLFLRQLGRRELSQAAIRLRFSALNSFYKFLMRRGLVESSPVKDVTLPKPAKRLPQFLTIDQMNALLDAPMRELSVKDGTKRKVSQVPSLRDRAILETIYSCGLRIGEICR
;
A
#
# COMPACT_ATOMS: atom_id res chain seq x y z
N MET A 1 0.00 17.23 43.05
CA MET A 1 -0.16 16.29 41.89
C MET A 1 -0.64 17.11 40.72
N PRO A 2 0.07 17.21 39.61
CA PRO A 2 -0.43 17.90 38.44
C PRO A 2 -1.45 17.00 37.72
N GLU A 3 -2.63 17.54 37.51
CA GLU A 3 -3.68 16.91 36.73
C GLU A 3 -3.18 16.63 35.30
N PRO A 4 -3.53 15.47 34.71
CA PRO A 4 -3.18 15.20 33.32
C PRO A 4 -3.96 16.20 32.45
N LYS A 5 -3.24 17.05 31.71
CA LYS A 5 -3.81 17.91 30.67
C LYS A 5 -4.59 17.03 29.71
N GLN A 6 -5.91 16.99 29.89
CA GLN A 6 -6.82 16.51 28.86
C GLN A 6 -6.65 17.41 27.65
N ASN A 7 -5.81 16.97 26.74
CA ASN A 7 -5.65 17.56 25.42
C ASN A 7 -6.98 17.27 24.69
N SER A 8 -7.91 18.21 24.75
CA SER A 8 -9.22 18.14 24.07
C SER A 8 -9.02 18.16 22.57
N LEU A 9 -8.62 17.01 22.05
CA LEU A 9 -8.37 16.78 20.63
C LEU A 9 -9.72 16.80 19.92
N SER A 10 -9.94 17.79 19.06
CA SER A 10 -11.16 17.85 18.26
C SER A 10 -11.32 16.54 17.47
N PRO A 11 -12.48 15.85 17.58
CA PRO A 11 -12.75 14.61 16.85
C PRO A 11 -12.57 14.75 15.34
N ALA A 12 -12.71 15.96 14.81
CA ALA A 12 -12.53 16.28 13.40
C ALA A 12 -11.08 16.13 12.89
N ASP A 13 -10.05 16.15 13.79
CA ASP A 13 -8.64 16.03 13.37
C ASP A 13 -7.99 14.67 13.71
N TRP A 14 -8.76 13.67 14.09
CA TRP A 14 -8.19 12.35 14.40
C TRP A 14 -7.42 11.71 13.24
N PRO A 15 -7.86 11.78 11.97
CA PRO A 15 -7.06 11.33 10.85
C PRO A 15 -5.71 12.08 10.72
N GLY A 16 -5.71 13.41 10.87
CA GLY A 16 -4.48 14.20 10.82
C GLY A 16 -3.47 13.80 11.90
N GLN A 17 -3.94 13.53 13.12
CA GLN A 17 -3.09 13.04 14.23
C GLN A 17 -2.54 11.63 13.94
N PHE A 18 -3.36 10.77 13.37
CA PHE A 18 -2.91 9.43 12.97
C PHE A 18 -1.79 9.50 11.93
N PHE A 19 -1.88 10.40 10.95
CA PHE A 19 -0.80 10.55 9.96
C PHE A 19 0.47 11.14 10.57
N ARG A 20 0.35 12.07 11.52
CA ARG A 20 1.50 12.55 12.31
C ARG A 20 2.15 11.43 13.12
N PHE A 21 1.34 10.57 13.74
CA PHE A 21 1.82 9.38 14.44
C PHE A 21 2.54 8.39 13.51
N LEU A 22 1.99 8.14 12.32
CA LEU A 22 2.62 7.25 11.32
C LEU A 22 3.97 7.77 10.85
N SER A 23 4.09 9.09 10.65
CA SER A 23 5.32 9.73 10.22
C SER A 23 6.39 9.77 11.31
N ASN A 24 6.00 10.21 12.52
CA ASN A 24 6.96 10.59 13.56
C ASN A 24 7.28 9.47 14.53
N GLU A 25 6.29 8.62 14.86
CA GLU A 25 6.47 7.57 15.88
C GLU A 25 6.66 6.18 15.26
N LYS A 26 6.12 5.93 14.07
CA LYS A 26 6.21 4.63 13.40
C LYS A 26 7.19 4.56 12.25
N ASP A 27 7.77 5.67 11.83
CA ASP A 27 8.64 5.76 10.65
C ASP A 27 8.06 5.03 9.43
N ALA A 28 6.75 5.18 9.25
CA ALA A 28 6.05 4.52 8.16
C ALA A 28 6.46 5.12 6.82
N SER A 29 6.76 4.26 5.84
CA SER A 29 7.15 4.71 4.51
C SER A 29 6.13 5.68 3.90
N VAL A 30 6.59 6.58 3.04
CA VAL A 30 5.73 7.54 2.32
C VAL A 30 4.60 6.82 1.56
N TYR A 31 4.90 5.64 1.00
CA TYR A 31 3.89 4.81 0.31
C TYR A 31 2.82 4.28 1.26
N THR A 32 3.20 3.85 2.46
CA THR A 32 2.25 3.40 3.48
C THR A 32 1.35 4.55 3.91
N GLN A 33 1.92 5.72 4.19
CA GLN A 33 1.17 6.91 4.59
C GLN A 33 0.18 7.34 3.49
N ARG A 34 0.63 7.36 2.23
CA ARG A 34 -0.21 7.67 1.07
C ARG A 34 -1.39 6.70 0.94
N ASN A 35 -1.12 5.40 1.01
CA ASN A 35 -2.14 4.36 0.88
C ASN A 35 -3.16 4.42 2.03
N TYR A 36 -2.69 4.69 3.24
CA TYR A 36 -3.57 4.81 4.41
C TYR A 36 -4.42 6.08 4.35
N ARG A 37 -3.84 7.19 3.89
CA ARG A 37 -4.60 8.42 3.65
C ARG A 37 -5.72 8.17 2.64
N GLN A 38 -5.37 7.64 1.49
CA GLN A 38 -6.35 7.31 0.45
C GLN A 38 -7.49 6.42 0.98
N ALA A 39 -7.17 5.45 1.84
CA ALA A 39 -8.18 4.55 2.40
C ALA A 39 -9.14 5.24 3.38
N LEU A 40 -8.63 6.14 4.23
CA LEU A 40 -9.47 6.91 5.15
C LEU A 40 -10.32 7.93 4.39
N ASP A 41 -9.71 8.69 3.47
CA ASP A 41 -10.42 9.68 2.66
C ASP A 41 -11.55 9.04 1.85
N GLU A 42 -11.32 7.85 1.28
CA GLU A 42 -12.31 7.08 0.54
C GLU A 42 -13.46 6.60 1.43
N PHE A 43 -13.17 6.19 2.67
CA PHE A 43 -14.19 5.85 3.65
C PHE A 43 -15.02 7.08 4.06
N GLU A 44 -14.36 8.20 4.37
CA GLU A 44 -15.04 9.45 4.75
C GLU A 44 -15.96 9.96 3.63
N GLN A 45 -15.47 9.93 2.39
CA GLN A 45 -16.26 10.36 1.25
C GLN A 45 -17.50 9.46 1.07
N TRP A 46 -17.30 8.13 1.07
CA TRP A 46 -18.40 7.18 0.97
C TRP A 46 -19.44 7.37 2.09
N TYR A 47 -18.97 7.56 3.33
CA TYR A 47 -19.85 7.73 4.48
C TYR A 47 -20.68 9.02 4.36
N ARG A 48 -20.05 10.11 3.94
CA ARG A 48 -20.69 11.40 3.71
C ARG A 48 -21.74 11.31 2.61
N ASP A 49 -21.42 10.65 1.51
CA ASP A 49 -22.34 10.48 0.37
C ASP A 49 -23.56 9.60 0.74
N THR A 50 -23.38 8.68 1.70
CA THR A 50 -24.43 7.73 2.10
C THR A 50 -25.33 8.28 3.22
N ASN A 51 -24.74 9.02 4.15
CA ASN A 51 -25.44 9.46 5.38
C ASN A 51 -25.70 10.98 5.41
N GLU A 52 -25.27 11.72 4.39
CA GLU A 52 -25.38 13.19 4.29
C GLU A 52 -24.79 13.93 5.51
N SER A 53 -23.85 13.31 6.21
CA SER A 53 -23.26 13.80 7.46
C SER A 53 -21.76 13.48 7.53
N PRO A 54 -20.96 14.30 8.23
CA PRO A 54 -19.56 14.01 8.44
C PRO A 54 -19.37 12.77 9.33
N VAL A 55 -18.25 12.06 9.11
CA VAL A 55 -17.91 10.87 9.89
C VAL A 55 -17.63 11.25 11.35
N ARG A 56 -18.29 10.56 12.26
CA ARG A 56 -18.00 10.55 13.69
C ARG A 56 -17.37 9.23 14.08
N TRP A 57 -16.04 9.17 14.04
CA TRP A 57 -15.27 7.94 14.22
C TRP A 57 -15.55 7.18 15.52
N SER A 58 -15.98 7.87 16.58
CA SER A 58 -16.36 7.25 17.86
C SER A 58 -17.73 6.57 17.85
N GLU A 59 -18.60 6.95 16.90
CA GLU A 59 -19.99 6.49 16.83
C GLU A 59 -20.20 5.40 15.78
N LEU A 60 -19.13 5.09 14.99
CA LEU A 60 -19.22 4.09 13.94
C LEU A 60 -19.35 2.68 14.50
N GLU A 61 -20.25 1.92 13.90
CA GLU A 61 -20.52 0.54 14.24
C GLU A 61 -19.96 -0.43 13.20
N ARG A 62 -19.89 -1.70 13.58
CA ARG A 62 -19.49 -2.79 12.67
C ARG A 62 -20.28 -2.79 11.36
N ASN A 63 -21.55 -2.42 11.43
CA ASN A 63 -22.44 -2.41 10.25
C ASN A 63 -22.00 -1.41 9.19
N ASP A 64 -21.47 -0.24 9.59
CA ASP A 64 -20.97 0.78 8.64
C ASP A 64 -19.82 0.21 7.82
N PHE A 65 -18.89 -0.50 8.45
CA PHE A 65 -17.77 -1.15 7.76
C PHE A 65 -18.20 -2.32 6.87
N ARG A 66 -19.28 -3.02 7.22
CA ARG A 66 -19.87 -4.06 6.34
C ARG A 66 -20.54 -3.44 5.11
N LEU A 67 -21.20 -2.30 5.27
CA LEU A 67 -21.79 -1.56 4.15
C LEU A 67 -20.69 -1.00 3.22
N PHE A 68 -19.62 -0.45 3.80
CA PHE A 68 -18.46 0.00 3.04
C PHE A 68 -17.78 -1.16 2.29
N LEU A 69 -17.59 -2.32 2.94
CA LEU A 69 -17.07 -3.52 2.29
C LEU A 69 -17.92 -3.93 1.08
N ARG A 70 -19.24 -3.89 1.23
CA ARG A 70 -20.20 -4.19 0.15
C ARG A 70 -20.06 -3.20 -1.01
N GLN A 71 -19.89 -1.91 -0.70
CA GLN A 71 -19.65 -0.87 -1.69
C GLN A 71 -18.33 -1.09 -2.46
N LEU A 72 -17.26 -1.44 -1.77
CA LEU A 72 -15.97 -1.77 -2.41
C LEU A 72 -16.10 -3.00 -3.34
N GLY A 73 -16.90 -3.99 -2.93
CA GLY A 73 -17.21 -5.16 -3.75
C GLY A 73 -17.99 -4.81 -5.03
N ARG A 74 -18.96 -3.88 -4.95
CA ARG A 74 -19.72 -3.40 -6.13
C ARG A 74 -18.83 -2.64 -7.13
N ARG A 75 -17.76 -2.03 -6.67
CA ARG A 75 -16.76 -1.36 -7.52
C ARG A 75 -15.74 -2.32 -8.10
N GLU A 76 -15.92 -3.63 -7.94
CA GLU A 76 -15.07 -4.69 -8.47
C GLU A 76 -13.59 -4.57 -8.08
N LEU A 77 -13.32 -3.98 -6.91
CA LEU A 77 -11.95 -3.85 -6.43
C LEU A 77 -11.36 -5.23 -6.12
N SER A 78 -10.08 -5.39 -6.41
CA SER A 78 -9.38 -6.62 -6.09
C SER A 78 -9.39 -6.88 -4.57
N GLN A 79 -9.40 -8.14 -4.18
CA GLN A 79 -9.39 -8.55 -2.78
C GLN A 79 -8.18 -7.97 -2.01
N ALA A 80 -7.04 -7.84 -2.68
CA ALA A 80 -5.85 -7.21 -2.12
C ALA A 80 -6.07 -5.71 -1.84
N ALA A 81 -6.73 -5.00 -2.78
CA ALA A 81 -7.06 -3.59 -2.62
C ALA A 81 -8.06 -3.36 -1.47
N ILE A 82 -9.08 -4.22 -1.35
CA ILE A 82 -10.03 -4.19 -0.22
C ILE A 82 -9.31 -4.41 1.11
N ARG A 83 -8.44 -5.41 1.17
CA ARG A 83 -7.67 -5.72 2.39
C ARG A 83 -6.75 -4.58 2.80
N LEU A 84 -6.13 -3.88 1.83
CA LEU A 84 -5.30 -2.72 2.12
C LEU A 84 -6.11 -1.60 2.80
N ARG A 85 -7.31 -1.31 2.31
CA ARG A 85 -8.22 -0.31 2.91
C ARG A 85 -8.61 -0.67 4.34
N PHE A 86 -8.99 -1.91 4.55
CA PHE A 86 -9.34 -2.40 5.89
C PHE A 86 -8.12 -2.49 6.81
N SER A 87 -6.92 -2.73 6.29
CA SER A 87 -5.67 -2.64 7.07
C SER A 87 -5.41 -1.22 7.57
N ALA A 88 -5.66 -0.20 6.73
CA ALA A 88 -5.56 1.20 7.12
C ALA A 88 -6.56 1.55 8.23
N LEU A 89 -7.84 1.21 8.05
CA LEU A 89 -8.90 1.43 9.04
C LEU A 89 -8.59 0.72 10.37
N ASN A 90 -8.14 -0.53 10.32
CA ASN A 90 -7.72 -1.26 11.53
C ASN A 90 -6.53 -0.59 12.22
N SER A 91 -5.55 -0.11 11.46
CA SER A 91 -4.39 0.61 12.02
C SER A 91 -4.82 1.92 12.67
N PHE A 92 -5.75 2.63 12.05
CA PHE A 92 -6.33 3.86 12.59
C PHE A 92 -7.08 3.60 13.91
N TYR A 93 -7.98 2.62 13.97
CA TYR A 93 -8.68 2.30 15.22
C TYR A 93 -7.73 1.80 16.32
N LYS A 94 -6.67 1.07 15.98
CA LYS A 94 -5.63 0.72 16.95
C LYS A 94 -4.93 1.96 17.52
N PHE A 95 -4.72 2.98 16.70
CA PHE A 95 -4.19 4.26 17.16
C PHE A 95 -5.20 4.96 18.11
N LEU A 96 -6.48 5.06 17.74
CA LEU A 96 -7.52 5.67 18.56
C LEU A 96 -7.64 4.97 19.93
N MET A 97 -7.63 3.63 19.96
CA MET A 97 -7.66 2.85 21.19
C MET A 97 -6.45 3.11 22.07
N ARG A 98 -5.23 3.19 21.49
CA ARG A 98 -4.01 3.52 22.25
C ARG A 98 -4.04 4.91 22.87
N ARG A 99 -4.73 5.84 22.25
CA ARG A 99 -4.92 7.21 22.76
C ARG A 99 -6.12 7.32 23.72
N GLY A 100 -6.85 6.24 23.96
CA GLY A 100 -8.06 6.24 24.81
C GLY A 100 -9.24 7.01 24.22
N LEU A 101 -9.25 7.25 22.89
CA LEU A 101 -10.30 8.00 22.19
C LEU A 101 -11.51 7.13 21.87
N VAL A 102 -11.33 5.82 21.77
CA VAL A 102 -12.38 4.81 21.60
C VAL A 102 -12.05 3.57 22.45
N GLU A 103 -13.08 2.89 22.92
CA GLU A 103 -12.91 1.70 23.78
C GLU A 103 -12.62 0.43 22.97
N SER A 104 -13.19 0.31 21.79
CA SER A 104 -13.09 -0.87 20.93
C SER A 104 -13.00 -0.52 19.46
N SER A 105 -12.57 -1.49 18.64
CA SER A 105 -12.49 -1.33 17.19
C SER A 105 -13.67 -2.02 16.51
N PRO A 106 -14.59 -1.27 15.87
CA PRO A 106 -15.70 -1.87 15.14
C PRO A 106 -15.26 -2.57 13.84
N VAL A 107 -14.03 -2.31 13.39
CA VAL A 107 -13.45 -2.90 12.17
C VAL A 107 -12.93 -4.32 12.41
N LYS A 108 -12.53 -4.65 13.65
CA LYS A 108 -11.85 -5.90 13.99
C LYS A 108 -12.64 -7.15 13.57
N ASP A 109 -13.96 -7.10 13.73
CA ASP A 109 -14.85 -8.25 13.53
C ASP A 109 -15.46 -8.30 12.12
N VAL A 110 -14.99 -7.47 11.19
CA VAL A 110 -15.44 -7.49 9.80
C VAL A 110 -14.71 -8.60 9.05
N THR A 111 -15.47 -9.60 8.59
CA THR A 111 -14.92 -10.72 7.82
C THR A 111 -14.62 -10.27 6.39
N LEU A 112 -13.34 -10.22 6.03
CA LEU A 112 -12.89 -9.86 4.69
C LEU A 112 -12.81 -11.09 3.77
N PRO A 113 -12.99 -10.92 2.45
CA PRO A 113 -12.79 -11.98 1.47
C PRO A 113 -11.39 -12.58 1.61
N LYS A 114 -11.29 -13.91 1.55
CA LYS A 114 -9.98 -14.59 1.56
C LYS A 114 -9.29 -14.34 0.22
N PRO A 115 -8.01 -13.97 0.21
CA PRO A 115 -7.27 -13.79 -1.04
C PRO A 115 -7.17 -15.13 -1.77
N ALA A 116 -7.36 -15.10 -3.08
CA ALA A 116 -7.08 -16.25 -3.91
C ALA A 116 -5.59 -16.62 -3.76
N LYS A 117 -5.32 -17.88 -3.44
CA LYS A 117 -3.95 -18.41 -3.45
C LYS A 117 -3.50 -18.50 -4.90
N ARG A 118 -2.71 -17.52 -5.35
CA ARG A 118 -2.03 -17.60 -6.64
C ARG A 118 -0.71 -18.34 -6.43
N LEU A 119 -0.49 -19.40 -7.22
CA LEU A 119 0.82 -20.02 -7.27
C LEU A 119 1.82 -19.01 -7.85
N PRO A 120 3.00 -18.86 -7.25
CA PRO A 120 4.03 -18.01 -7.84
C PRO A 120 4.37 -18.51 -9.25
N GLN A 121 4.43 -17.59 -10.20
CA GLN A 121 4.98 -17.88 -11.52
C GLN A 121 6.50 -17.70 -11.44
N PHE A 122 7.23 -18.63 -12.01
CA PHE A 122 8.69 -18.60 -12.09
C PHE A 122 9.13 -18.80 -13.53
N LEU A 123 10.28 -18.26 -13.87
CA LEU A 123 10.92 -18.48 -15.16
C LEU A 123 11.66 -19.81 -15.13
N THR A 124 11.62 -20.55 -16.23
CA THR A 124 12.52 -21.71 -16.42
C THR A 124 13.97 -21.23 -16.56
N ILE A 125 14.93 -22.15 -16.43
CA ILE A 125 16.36 -21.81 -16.60
C ILE A 125 16.61 -21.19 -17.97
N ASP A 126 16.02 -21.76 -19.03
CA ASP A 126 16.18 -21.24 -20.40
C ASP A 126 15.58 -19.86 -20.57
N GLN A 127 14.40 -19.60 -19.96
CA GLN A 127 13.77 -18.29 -19.96
C GLN A 127 14.60 -17.26 -19.17
N MET A 128 15.21 -17.66 -18.06
CA MET A 128 16.08 -16.81 -17.27
C MET A 128 17.35 -16.45 -18.06
N ASN A 129 18.01 -17.43 -18.65
CA ASN A 129 19.18 -17.19 -19.50
C ASN A 129 18.84 -16.29 -20.70
N ALA A 130 17.70 -16.52 -21.32
CA ALA A 130 17.23 -15.67 -22.41
C ALA A 130 16.98 -14.23 -21.98
N LEU A 131 16.46 -14.00 -20.76
CA LEU A 131 16.25 -12.68 -20.17
C LEU A 131 17.58 -11.98 -19.89
N LEU A 132 18.55 -12.67 -19.29
CA LEU A 132 19.88 -12.12 -18.98
C LEU A 132 20.66 -11.74 -20.24
N ASP A 133 20.50 -12.49 -21.32
CA ASP A 133 21.16 -12.23 -22.60
C ASP A 133 20.44 -11.20 -23.49
N ALA A 134 19.18 -10.87 -23.19
CA ALA A 134 18.37 -9.98 -24.03
C ALA A 134 19.04 -8.63 -24.37
N PRO A 135 19.68 -7.91 -23.42
CA PRO A 135 20.33 -6.63 -23.70
C PRO A 135 21.47 -6.76 -24.72
N MET A 136 22.17 -7.91 -24.74
CA MET A 136 23.27 -8.15 -25.69
C MET A 136 22.75 -8.58 -27.05
N ARG A 137 21.65 -9.33 -27.13
CA ARG A 137 21.01 -9.71 -28.41
C ARG A 137 20.49 -8.51 -29.17
N GLU A 138 19.94 -7.50 -28.47
CA GLU A 138 19.50 -6.25 -29.11
C GLU A 138 20.65 -5.49 -29.78
N LEU A 139 21.87 -5.56 -29.28
CA LEU A 139 23.05 -4.98 -29.91
C LEU A 139 23.35 -5.64 -31.25
N SER A 140 23.26 -6.96 -31.29
CA SER A 140 23.57 -7.73 -32.52
C SER A 140 22.58 -7.44 -33.66
N VAL A 141 21.33 -7.11 -33.34
CA VAL A 141 20.28 -6.76 -34.30
C VAL A 141 20.44 -5.32 -34.81
N LYS A 142 20.93 -4.39 -33.99
CA LYS A 142 21.12 -2.97 -34.35
C LYS A 142 22.41 -2.71 -35.12
N ASP A 143 23.36 -3.62 -35.11
CA ASP A 143 24.68 -3.47 -35.77
C ASP A 143 24.60 -3.58 -37.31
N GLY A 144 23.44 -3.94 -37.87
CA GLY A 144 23.19 -3.91 -39.33
C GLY A 144 22.99 -2.52 -39.94
N THR A 145 22.89 -1.47 -39.11
CA THR A 145 22.85 -0.06 -39.54
C THR A 145 24.19 0.61 -39.23
N LYS A 146 24.79 1.28 -40.25
CA LYS A 146 26.12 1.94 -40.21
C LYS A 146 26.36 2.99 -39.10
N ARG A 147 25.58 3.01 -38.02
CA ARG A 147 25.81 3.84 -36.84
C ARG A 147 26.48 3.01 -35.74
N LYS A 148 27.63 3.48 -35.25
CA LYS A 148 28.25 2.96 -34.02
C LYS A 148 27.28 3.14 -32.85
N VAL A 149 26.53 2.08 -32.51
CA VAL A 149 25.68 2.07 -31.34
C VAL A 149 26.59 1.86 -30.13
N SER A 150 26.50 2.73 -29.16
CA SER A 150 27.22 2.56 -27.88
C SER A 150 26.79 1.26 -27.22
N GLN A 151 27.74 0.41 -26.82
CA GLN A 151 27.47 -0.84 -26.09
C GLN A 151 27.20 -0.61 -24.60
N VAL A 152 27.53 0.58 -24.09
CA VAL A 152 27.46 0.90 -22.66
C VAL A 152 26.06 0.71 -22.06
N PRO A 153 24.96 1.15 -22.70
CA PRO A 153 23.61 0.91 -22.14
C PRO A 153 23.28 -0.58 -21.96
N SER A 154 23.59 -1.39 -22.97
CA SER A 154 23.31 -2.84 -22.95
C SER A 154 24.16 -3.59 -21.93
N LEU A 155 25.42 -3.21 -21.76
CA LEU A 155 26.30 -3.77 -20.72
C LEU A 155 25.79 -3.40 -19.33
N ARG A 156 25.37 -2.14 -19.14
CA ARG A 156 24.76 -1.70 -17.88
C ARG A 156 23.50 -2.49 -17.58
N ASP A 157 22.59 -2.64 -18.56
CA ASP A 157 21.29 -3.30 -18.36
C ASP A 157 21.50 -4.81 -18.07
N ARG A 158 22.46 -5.45 -18.72
CA ARG A 158 22.88 -6.81 -18.40
C ARG A 158 23.43 -6.91 -16.97
N ALA A 159 24.32 -6.02 -16.56
CA ALA A 159 24.88 -6.01 -15.20
C ALA A 159 23.77 -5.82 -14.14
N ILE A 160 22.78 -4.98 -14.39
CA ILE A 160 21.64 -4.80 -13.50
C ILE A 160 20.85 -6.10 -13.36
N LEU A 161 20.50 -6.74 -14.49
CA LEU A 161 19.75 -8.00 -14.50
C LEU A 161 20.51 -9.13 -13.77
N GLU A 162 21.80 -9.29 -14.04
CA GLU A 162 22.65 -10.27 -13.37
C GLU A 162 22.75 -10.01 -11.86
N THR A 163 22.86 -8.76 -11.46
CA THR A 163 22.90 -8.37 -10.03
C THR A 163 21.58 -8.68 -9.32
N ILE A 164 20.44 -8.37 -9.96
CA ILE A 164 19.12 -8.71 -9.42
C ILE A 164 19.00 -10.23 -9.24
N TYR A 165 19.38 -11.00 -10.27
CA TYR A 165 19.27 -12.45 -10.26
C TYR A 165 20.18 -13.10 -9.22
N SER A 166 21.46 -12.70 -9.18
CA SER A 166 22.46 -13.31 -8.30
C SER A 166 22.26 -12.96 -6.83
N CYS A 167 21.87 -11.71 -6.53
CA CYS A 167 21.72 -11.22 -5.16
C CYS A 167 20.27 -11.21 -4.65
N GLY A 168 19.28 -11.49 -5.51
CA GLY A 168 17.87 -11.43 -5.13
C GLY A 168 17.38 -10.04 -4.75
N LEU A 169 18.03 -8.98 -5.26
CA LEU A 169 17.70 -7.60 -4.93
C LEU A 169 16.38 -7.17 -5.56
N ARG A 170 15.62 -6.34 -4.83
CA ARG A 170 14.45 -5.66 -5.41
C ARG A 170 14.90 -4.47 -6.24
N ILE A 171 14.17 -4.16 -7.31
CA ILE A 171 14.50 -3.03 -8.20
C ILE A 171 14.69 -1.71 -7.43
N GLY A 172 13.90 -1.45 -6.39
CA GLY A 172 14.04 -0.26 -5.56
C GLY A 172 15.30 -0.23 -4.66
N GLU A 173 15.99 -1.36 -4.48
CA GLU A 173 17.25 -1.46 -3.75
C GLU A 173 18.46 -1.16 -4.66
N ILE A 174 18.31 -1.40 -5.96
CA ILE A 174 19.32 -1.08 -6.97
C ILE A 174 19.26 0.38 -7.41
N CYS A 175 18.06 0.98 -7.42
CA CYS A 175 17.84 2.36 -7.89
C CYS A 175 18.04 3.41 -6.80
N ARG A 176 18.57 3.06 -5.64
CA ARG A 176 18.94 3.99 -4.57
C ARG A 176 20.43 4.33 -4.62
#